data_e10752af40c93b99d0ebfa247d7715e0
#
_entry.id   e10752af40c93b99d0ebfa247d7715e0
#
_cell.length_a   1.000
_cell.length_b   1.000
_cell.length_c   1.000
_cell.angle_alpha   90.00
_cell.angle_beta   90.00
_cell.angle_gamma   90.00
#
_symmetry.space_group_name_H-M   'P 1'
#
loop_
_entity.id
_entity.type
_entity.pdbx_description
1 polymer ?
#
loop_
_entity_poly.entity_id
_entity_poly.type
_entity_poly.pdbx_seq_one_letter_code
_entity_poly.pdbx_strand_id
1 'polypeptide(L)'
;MSLNKNYLDVPGTTIFDADESRKGYHLNQFCMSLMKHDNRERFKSDQRAYIDEWPMTEAQKQAVLDVDLNRAISLGGNIYFLAKLGATHGKSFQQMAGSMTGMTEMEYRDMMIGGGRSVEGNRVVGENGTAQAHHQPQGQPQGASNKRAK
;
A
#
# COMPACT_ATOMS: atom_id res chain seq x y z
N MET A 1 23.10 13.76 -14.12
CA MET A 1 22.79 14.46 -12.85
C MET A 1 21.98 13.52 -12.00
N SER A 2 22.48 13.09 -10.84
CA SER A 2 21.69 12.35 -9.86
C SER A 2 20.76 13.37 -9.18
N LEU A 3 19.46 13.21 -9.36
CA LEU A 3 18.46 13.98 -8.62
C LEU A 3 18.60 13.65 -7.13
N ASN A 4 18.68 14.67 -6.29
CA ASN A 4 18.66 14.47 -4.85
C ASN A 4 17.26 13.98 -4.44
N LYS A 5 17.16 12.70 -4.08
CA LYS A 5 15.89 12.03 -3.73
C LYS A 5 15.69 12.03 -2.20
N ASN A 6 15.68 13.21 -1.60
CA ASN A 6 15.48 13.38 -0.15
C ASN A 6 14.11 12.92 0.37
N TYR A 7 13.20 12.53 -0.54
CA TYR A 7 11.88 11.97 -0.21
C TYR A 7 11.88 10.46 0.02
N LEU A 8 12.98 9.75 -0.30
CA LEU A 8 13.02 8.28 -0.21
C LEU A 8 13.01 7.78 1.24
N ASP A 9 13.34 8.62 2.20
CA ASP A 9 13.43 8.25 3.62
C ASP A 9 12.16 8.61 4.42
N VAL A 10 11.05 8.93 3.75
CA VAL A 10 9.77 9.20 4.42
C VAL A 10 9.20 7.88 4.96
N PRO A 11 9.06 7.72 6.29
CA PRO A 11 8.59 6.47 6.88
C PRO A 11 7.19 6.08 6.41
N GLY A 12 7.00 4.80 6.10
CA GLY A 12 5.71 4.26 5.69
C GLY A 12 5.19 4.73 4.34
N THR A 13 6.04 5.38 3.53
CA THR A 13 5.67 5.91 2.22
C THR A 13 6.63 5.42 1.15
N THR A 14 6.09 4.92 0.05
CA THR A 14 6.85 4.62 -1.18
C THR A 14 6.44 5.61 -2.26
N ILE A 15 7.36 6.45 -2.69
CA ILE A 15 7.12 7.42 -3.76
C ILE A 15 7.30 6.71 -5.10
N PHE A 16 6.27 6.74 -5.93
CA PHE A 16 6.31 6.20 -7.28
C PHE A 16 6.88 7.24 -8.24
N ASP A 17 8.18 7.20 -8.45
CA ASP A 17 8.90 8.07 -9.36
C ASP A 17 9.25 7.35 -10.69
N ALA A 18 10.06 8.02 -11.53
CA ALA A 18 10.47 7.47 -12.82
C ALA A 18 11.30 6.18 -12.70
N ASP A 19 12.08 6.02 -11.63
CA ASP A 19 12.88 4.82 -11.42
C ASP A 19 12.00 3.65 -10.98
N GLU A 20 11.05 3.88 -10.07
CA GLU A 20 10.05 2.88 -9.69
C GLU A 20 9.15 2.52 -10.88
N SER A 21 8.78 3.49 -11.74
CA SER A 21 8.04 3.22 -12.97
C SER A 21 8.79 2.30 -13.93
N ARG A 22 10.09 2.52 -14.12
CA ARG A 22 10.92 1.62 -14.96
C ARG A 22 11.06 0.24 -14.36
N LYS A 23 11.35 0.17 -13.06
CA LYS A 23 11.51 -1.08 -12.31
C LYS A 23 10.26 -1.95 -12.36
N GLY A 24 9.09 -1.35 -12.19
CA GLY A 24 7.80 -2.02 -12.15
C GLY A 24 7.06 -2.09 -13.49
N TYR A 25 7.66 -1.70 -14.60
CA TYR A 25 6.95 -1.57 -15.88
C TYR A 25 6.13 -2.80 -16.23
N HIS A 26 6.75 -3.97 -16.27
CA HIS A 26 6.08 -5.21 -16.67
C HIS A 26 5.05 -5.68 -15.63
N LEU A 27 5.32 -5.49 -14.34
CA LEU A 27 4.36 -5.74 -13.26
C LEU A 27 3.11 -4.88 -13.43
N ASN A 28 3.28 -3.59 -13.71
CA ASN A 28 2.16 -2.67 -13.89
C ASN A 28 1.39 -2.97 -15.19
N GLN A 29 2.07 -3.34 -16.27
CA GLN A 29 1.42 -3.77 -17.51
C GLN A 29 0.64 -5.09 -17.34
N PHE A 30 1.19 -6.06 -16.60
CA PHE A 30 0.46 -7.26 -16.21
C PHE A 30 -0.83 -6.88 -15.47
N CYS A 31 -0.77 -6.04 -14.44
CA CYS A 31 -1.96 -5.60 -13.71
C CYS A 31 -2.97 -4.90 -14.62
N MET A 32 -2.52 -4.08 -15.57
CA MET A 32 -3.39 -3.43 -16.56
C MET A 32 -4.11 -4.44 -17.46
N SER A 33 -3.47 -5.54 -17.81
CA SER A 33 -4.08 -6.58 -18.63
C SER A 33 -5.34 -7.18 -17.99
N LEU A 34 -5.40 -7.20 -16.64
CA LEU A 34 -6.53 -7.70 -15.86
C LEU A 34 -7.79 -6.81 -15.95
N MET A 35 -7.72 -5.66 -16.60
CA MET A 35 -8.93 -4.87 -16.93
C MET A 35 -9.85 -5.61 -17.90
N LYS A 36 -9.30 -6.47 -18.75
CA LYS A 36 -10.07 -7.27 -19.71
C LYS A 36 -10.60 -8.54 -19.04
N HIS A 37 -11.88 -8.82 -19.23
CA HIS A 37 -12.54 -10.00 -18.66
C HIS A 37 -11.81 -11.30 -19.04
N ASP A 38 -11.52 -11.50 -20.33
CA ASP A 38 -10.88 -12.74 -20.82
C ASP A 38 -9.49 -12.97 -20.20
N ASN A 39 -8.74 -11.89 -19.97
CA ASN A 39 -7.44 -11.99 -19.30
C ASN A 39 -7.60 -12.39 -17.82
N ARG A 40 -8.63 -11.89 -17.14
CA ARG A 40 -8.91 -12.31 -15.76
C ARG A 40 -9.28 -13.80 -15.69
N GLU A 41 -10.06 -14.29 -16.63
CA GLU A 41 -10.43 -15.71 -16.66
C GLU A 41 -9.20 -16.60 -16.98
N ARG A 42 -8.35 -16.20 -17.91
CA ARG A 42 -7.07 -16.87 -18.16
C ARG A 42 -6.18 -16.90 -16.93
N PHE A 43 -6.02 -15.75 -16.28
CA PHE A 43 -5.24 -15.63 -15.04
C PHE A 43 -5.81 -16.52 -13.92
N LYS A 44 -7.11 -16.53 -13.71
CA LYS A 44 -7.75 -17.37 -12.68
C LYS A 44 -7.61 -18.86 -12.98
N SER A 45 -7.62 -19.26 -14.25
CA SER A 45 -7.52 -20.67 -14.63
C SER A 45 -6.13 -21.24 -14.38
N ASP A 46 -5.07 -20.48 -14.64
CA ASP A 46 -3.68 -20.83 -14.33
C ASP A 46 -2.85 -19.56 -14.13
N GLN A 47 -2.75 -19.17 -12.87
CA GLN A 47 -2.06 -17.92 -12.48
C GLN A 47 -0.59 -17.95 -12.91
N ARG A 48 0.10 -19.06 -12.65
CA ARG A 48 1.53 -19.16 -12.96
C ARG A 48 1.79 -19.08 -14.45
N ALA A 49 1.05 -19.83 -15.26
CA ALA A 49 1.20 -19.79 -16.71
C ALA A 49 0.95 -18.40 -17.28
N TYR A 50 -0.11 -17.71 -16.83
CA TYR A 50 -0.41 -16.36 -17.28
C TYR A 50 0.67 -15.34 -16.88
N ILE A 51 1.18 -15.43 -15.64
CA ILE A 51 2.24 -14.55 -15.15
C ILE A 51 3.54 -14.76 -15.93
N ASP A 52 3.84 -16.00 -16.35
CA ASP A 52 5.06 -16.33 -17.07
C ASP A 52 5.10 -15.77 -18.50
N GLU A 53 3.97 -15.33 -19.06
CA GLU A 53 3.93 -14.58 -20.31
C GLU A 53 4.54 -13.17 -20.18
N TRP A 54 4.73 -12.68 -18.96
CA TRP A 54 5.22 -11.34 -18.68
C TRP A 54 6.69 -11.36 -18.25
N PRO A 55 7.55 -10.49 -18.80
CA PRO A 55 8.97 -10.45 -18.43
C PRO A 55 9.19 -9.76 -17.06
N MET A 56 8.47 -10.25 -16.05
CA MET A 56 8.63 -9.85 -14.66
C MET A 56 9.77 -10.64 -14.00
N THR A 57 10.39 -10.07 -12.99
CA THR A 57 11.32 -10.81 -12.13
C THR A 57 10.55 -11.86 -11.30
N GLU A 58 11.24 -12.93 -10.87
CA GLU A 58 10.62 -13.94 -10.01
C GLU A 58 10.09 -13.35 -8.70
N ALA A 59 10.78 -12.33 -8.17
CA ALA A 59 10.29 -11.63 -6.98
C ALA A 59 8.97 -10.91 -7.23
N GLN A 60 8.80 -10.27 -8.40
CA GLN A 60 7.53 -9.65 -8.80
C GLN A 60 6.44 -10.71 -9.01
N LYS A 61 6.76 -11.80 -9.70
CA LYS A 61 5.82 -12.92 -9.91
C LYS A 61 5.34 -13.50 -8.59
N GLN A 62 6.24 -13.73 -7.64
CA GLN A 62 5.87 -14.25 -6.33
C GLN A 62 4.99 -13.27 -5.56
N ALA A 63 5.30 -11.96 -5.59
CA ALA A 63 4.45 -10.95 -4.94
C ALA A 63 3.03 -10.92 -5.51
N VAL A 64 2.88 -11.18 -6.82
CA VAL A 64 1.57 -11.32 -7.49
C VAL A 64 0.83 -12.56 -7.01
N LEU A 65 1.49 -13.71 -6.96
CA LEU A 65 0.91 -14.99 -6.53
C LEU A 65 0.45 -14.92 -5.06
N ASP A 66 1.23 -14.28 -4.20
CA ASP A 66 0.92 -14.09 -2.78
C ASP A 66 -0.12 -12.98 -2.54
N VAL A 67 -0.44 -12.20 -3.58
CA VAL A 67 -1.24 -10.96 -3.47
C VAL A 67 -0.64 -10.02 -2.40
N ASP A 68 0.68 -10.01 -2.28
CA ASP A 68 1.41 -9.15 -1.35
C ASP A 68 1.62 -7.76 -1.98
N LEU A 69 0.66 -6.87 -1.71
CA LEU A 69 0.65 -5.53 -2.30
C LEU A 69 1.83 -4.68 -1.82
N ASN A 70 2.24 -4.81 -0.55
CA ASN A 70 3.39 -4.07 -0.03
C ASN A 70 4.68 -4.49 -0.71
N ARG A 71 4.90 -5.79 -0.87
CA ARG A 71 6.06 -6.30 -1.59
C ARG A 71 6.03 -5.89 -3.06
N ALA A 72 4.87 -5.98 -3.71
CA ALA A 72 4.71 -5.54 -5.09
C ALA A 72 5.04 -4.04 -5.27
N ILE A 73 4.63 -3.16 -4.32
CA ILE A 73 5.00 -1.74 -4.31
C ILE A 73 6.52 -1.58 -4.19
N SER A 74 7.17 -2.30 -3.28
CA SER A 74 8.63 -2.25 -3.13
C SER A 74 9.40 -2.72 -4.36
N LEU A 75 8.74 -3.46 -5.26
CA LEU A 75 9.26 -3.96 -6.53
C LEU A 75 8.83 -3.11 -7.74
N GLY A 76 8.36 -1.90 -7.52
CA GLY A 76 7.99 -0.93 -8.56
C GLY A 76 6.51 -0.97 -8.96
N GLY A 77 5.68 -1.66 -8.19
CA GLY A 77 4.23 -1.66 -8.41
C GLY A 77 3.60 -0.32 -8.04
N ASN A 78 2.66 0.13 -8.87
CA ASN A 78 1.83 1.28 -8.56
C ASN A 78 0.48 0.82 -8.02
N ILE A 79 0.02 1.41 -6.92
CA ILE A 79 -1.19 0.99 -6.23
C ILE A 79 -2.45 1.01 -7.12
N TYR A 80 -2.56 1.96 -8.06
CA TYR A 80 -3.68 2.01 -9.00
C TYR A 80 -3.73 0.80 -9.94
N PHE A 81 -2.58 0.26 -10.29
CA PHE A 81 -2.49 -0.95 -11.10
C PHE A 81 -2.68 -2.21 -10.24
N LEU A 82 -2.04 -2.25 -9.07
CA LEU A 82 -2.15 -3.37 -8.13
C LEU A 82 -3.57 -3.58 -7.60
N ALA A 83 -4.37 -2.51 -7.50
CA ALA A 83 -5.78 -2.63 -7.13
C ALA A 83 -6.59 -3.55 -8.08
N LYS A 84 -6.17 -3.66 -9.36
CA LYS A 84 -6.78 -4.57 -10.32
C LYS A 84 -6.50 -6.03 -10.01
N LEU A 85 -5.30 -6.32 -9.51
CA LEU A 85 -4.94 -7.65 -9.00
C LEU A 85 -5.82 -8.02 -7.80
N GLY A 86 -5.92 -7.14 -6.80
CA GLY A 86 -6.77 -7.35 -5.62
C GLY A 86 -8.24 -7.55 -6.00
N ALA A 87 -8.78 -6.71 -6.88
CA ALA A 87 -10.15 -6.84 -7.38
C ALA A 87 -10.37 -8.15 -8.15
N THR A 88 -9.38 -8.63 -8.91
CA THR A 88 -9.45 -9.93 -9.61
C THR A 88 -9.55 -11.09 -8.64
N HIS A 89 -8.95 -10.97 -7.45
CA HIS A 89 -9.09 -11.90 -6.34
C HIS A 89 -10.33 -11.66 -5.46
N GLY A 90 -11.25 -10.78 -5.88
CA GLY A 90 -12.49 -10.48 -5.16
C GLY A 90 -12.30 -9.68 -3.88
N LYS A 91 -11.14 -9.05 -3.68
CA LYS A 91 -10.87 -8.23 -2.50
C LYS A 91 -11.51 -6.84 -2.62
N SER A 92 -12.17 -6.39 -1.56
CA SER A 92 -12.62 -5.00 -1.43
C SER A 92 -11.43 -4.05 -1.26
N PHE A 93 -11.66 -2.75 -1.47
CA PHE A 93 -10.64 -1.73 -1.18
C PHE A 93 -10.21 -1.78 0.29
N GLN A 94 -11.16 -1.94 1.21
CA GLN A 94 -10.88 -2.01 2.66
C GLN A 94 -10.07 -3.26 3.01
N GLN A 95 -10.34 -4.39 2.37
CA GLN A 95 -9.54 -5.60 2.54
C GLN A 95 -8.10 -5.41 2.06
N MET A 96 -7.93 -4.80 0.88
CA MET A 96 -6.60 -4.50 0.35
C MET A 96 -5.83 -3.53 1.26
N ALA A 97 -6.45 -2.41 1.63
CA ALA A 97 -5.84 -1.41 2.49
C ALA A 97 -5.57 -1.95 3.91
N GLY A 98 -6.47 -2.76 4.45
CA GLY A 98 -6.28 -3.46 5.71
C GLY A 98 -5.04 -4.36 5.66
N SER A 99 -4.91 -5.22 4.63
CA SER A 99 -3.75 -6.09 4.47
C SER A 99 -2.43 -5.33 4.39
N MET A 100 -2.42 -4.14 3.75
CA MET A 100 -1.23 -3.29 3.64
C MET A 100 -0.86 -2.59 4.95
N THR A 101 -1.79 -2.41 5.86
CA THR A 101 -1.62 -1.70 7.13
C THR A 101 -1.58 -2.63 8.34
N GLY A 102 -1.68 -3.95 8.13
CA GLY A 102 -1.75 -4.94 9.20
C GLY A 102 -3.07 -4.93 9.98
N MET A 103 -4.14 -4.42 9.36
CA MET A 103 -5.49 -4.34 9.92
C MET A 103 -6.42 -5.32 9.22
N THR A 104 -7.43 -5.78 9.93
CA THR A 104 -8.59 -6.42 9.31
C THR A 104 -9.41 -5.40 8.52
N GLU A 105 -10.29 -5.87 7.64
CA GLU A 105 -11.21 -4.99 6.89
C GLU A 105 -12.04 -4.09 7.82
N MET A 106 -12.55 -4.66 8.92
CA MET A 106 -13.37 -3.91 9.87
C MET A 106 -12.56 -2.87 10.64
N GLU A 107 -11.38 -3.21 11.12
CA GLU A 107 -10.48 -2.29 11.81
C GLU A 107 -10.09 -1.12 10.90
N TYR A 108 -9.76 -1.41 9.63
CA TYR A 108 -9.44 -0.36 8.67
C TYR A 108 -10.65 0.55 8.40
N ARG A 109 -11.83 -0.01 8.19
CA ARG A 109 -13.06 0.74 7.99
C ARG A 109 -13.39 1.63 9.19
N ASP A 110 -13.33 1.08 10.39
CA ASP A 110 -13.66 1.81 11.62
C ASP A 110 -12.66 2.94 11.89
N MET A 111 -11.37 2.70 11.62
CA MET A 111 -10.34 3.72 11.67
C MET A 111 -10.63 4.86 10.68
N MET A 112 -11.03 4.55 9.44
CA MET A 112 -11.37 5.57 8.42
C MET A 112 -12.64 6.35 8.79
N ILE A 113 -13.66 5.69 9.32
CA ILE A 113 -14.90 6.36 9.81
C ILE A 113 -14.58 7.26 10.98
N GLY A 114 -13.65 6.88 11.85
CA GLY A 114 -13.18 7.67 12.99
C GLY A 114 -12.29 8.88 12.61
N GLY A 115 -12.10 9.16 11.32
CA GLY A 115 -11.33 10.32 10.84
C GLY A 115 -9.95 9.99 10.26
N GLY A 116 -9.62 8.71 10.16
CA GLY A 116 -8.34 8.25 9.63
C GLY A 116 -7.23 8.19 10.70
N ARG A 117 -6.00 7.96 10.26
CA ARG A 117 -4.84 7.96 11.16
C ARG A 117 -4.49 9.37 11.61
N SER A 118 -4.07 9.51 12.86
CA SER A 118 -3.49 10.76 13.35
C SER A 118 -2.27 11.16 12.51
N VAL A 119 -2.13 12.44 12.27
CA VAL A 119 -0.92 13.04 11.67
C VAL A 119 0.21 13.21 12.69
N GLU A 120 -0.05 12.96 13.96
CA GLU A 120 0.96 13.00 15.01
C GLU A 120 2.07 11.98 14.74
N GLY A 121 3.31 12.43 14.89
CA GLY A 121 4.48 11.62 14.58
C GLY A 121 4.84 11.58 13.10
N ASN A 122 4.05 12.18 12.19
CA ASN A 122 4.47 12.37 10.82
C ASN A 122 5.65 13.33 10.75
N ARG A 123 6.56 13.05 9.82
CA ARG A 123 7.70 13.89 9.58
C ARG A 123 7.27 15.16 8.82
N VAL A 124 7.70 16.31 9.30
CA VAL A 124 7.53 17.58 8.60
C VAL A 124 8.89 18.13 8.16
N VAL A 125 8.93 18.82 7.04
CA VAL A 125 10.14 19.52 6.59
C VAL A 125 10.26 20.80 7.38
N GLY A 126 11.37 20.96 8.14
CA GLY A 126 11.67 22.18 8.87
C GLY A 126 12.06 23.32 7.93
N GLU A 127 12.15 24.54 8.47
CA GLU A 127 12.52 25.76 7.72
C GLU A 127 13.86 25.64 6.96
N ASN A 128 14.76 24.76 7.40
CA ASN A 128 16.07 24.50 6.78
C ASN A 128 16.10 23.20 5.96
N GLY A 129 14.95 22.62 5.60
CA GLY A 129 14.87 21.38 4.82
C GLY A 129 15.28 20.13 5.58
N THR A 130 15.58 20.21 6.87
CA THR A 130 15.86 19.05 7.73
C THR A 130 14.56 18.53 8.33
N ALA A 131 14.36 17.23 8.24
CA ALA A 131 13.21 16.58 8.82
C ALA A 131 13.31 16.58 10.36
N GLN A 132 12.30 17.12 11.03
CA GLN A 132 12.18 17.03 12.47
C GLN A 132 11.08 16.03 12.84
N ALA A 133 11.41 15.07 13.69
CA ALA A 133 10.43 14.17 14.27
C ALA A 133 9.80 14.89 15.49
N HIS A 134 8.51 15.21 15.41
CA HIS A 134 7.78 15.63 16.60
C HIS A 134 7.45 14.40 17.45
N HIS A 135 8.17 14.24 18.55
CA HIS A 135 7.85 13.26 19.58
C HIS A 135 6.90 13.94 20.58
N GLN A 136 5.60 13.64 20.47
CA GLN A 136 4.70 13.97 21.58
C GLN A 136 4.57 12.77 22.51
N PRO A 137 4.62 12.97 23.84
CA PRO A 137 4.42 11.89 24.80
C PRO A 137 2.95 11.42 24.74
N GLN A 138 2.78 10.10 24.73
CA GLN A 138 1.47 9.45 24.77
C GLN A 138 0.68 9.93 25.99
N GLY A 139 -0.41 10.65 25.75
CA GLY A 139 -1.37 11.02 26.78
C GLY A 139 -2.08 9.78 27.30
N GLN A 140 -2.03 9.60 28.63
CA GLN A 140 -2.75 8.55 29.34
C GLN A 140 -4.28 8.66 29.10
N PRO A 141 -5.01 7.56 29.05
CA PRO A 141 -6.46 7.59 28.97
C PRO A 141 -7.03 8.15 30.28
N GLN A 142 -7.71 9.26 30.17
CA GLN A 142 -8.46 9.82 31.32
C GLN A 142 -9.64 8.90 31.62
N GLY A 143 -9.61 8.34 32.82
CA GLY A 143 -10.61 7.46 33.37
C GLY A 143 -12.00 8.10 33.39
N ALA A 144 -12.99 7.36 32.94
CA ALA A 144 -14.39 7.66 33.09
C ALA A 144 -14.76 7.71 34.59
N SER A 145 -15.00 8.89 35.10
CA SER A 145 -15.61 9.09 36.42
C SER A 145 -17.12 8.93 36.30
N ASN A 146 -17.56 7.74 36.69
CA ASN A 146 -18.97 7.44 36.94
C ASN A 146 -19.42 8.12 38.23
N LYS A 147 -20.25 9.14 38.16
CA LYS A 147 -21.02 9.63 39.32
C LYS A 147 -22.51 9.46 39.06
N ARG A 148 -23.03 8.32 39.55
CA ARG A 148 -24.43 8.24 40.01
C ARG A 148 -24.55 9.00 41.30
N ALA A 149 -25.52 9.87 41.43
CA ALA A 149 -26.20 10.18 42.68
C ALA A 149 -27.57 10.80 42.44
N LYS A 150 -28.56 10.11 42.92
CA LYS A 150 -29.88 10.50 43.42
C LYS A 150 -30.86 11.20 42.47
#